data_8b08c82c4f2a5d4aeef40e991442b0d1
#
_entry.id   8b08c82c4f2a5d4aeef40e991442b0d1
#
_cell.length_a   1.000
_cell.length_b   1.000
_cell.length_c   1.000
_cell.angle_alpha   90.00
_cell.angle_beta   90.00
_cell.angle_gamma   90.00
#
_symmetry.space_group_name_H-M   'P 1'
#
loop_
_entity.id
_entity.type
_entity.pdbx_description
1 polymer ?
#
loop_
_entity_poly.entity_id
_entity_poly.type
_entity_poly.pdbx_seq_one_letter_code
_entity_poly.pdbx_strand_id
1 'polypeptide(L)'
;MAKMTDGRKGNGSSDQKRKESFTYFAPTAENVLLVGDFTKWEEKPIALKKTKDGKWTATVPLEPGQHEYRFKVDGEWRNDDGCAWRKPNAFGQENCVREVK
;
A
#
# COMPACT_ATOMS: atom_id res chain seq x y z
N MET A 1 -24.27 1.91 25.22
CA MET A 1 -23.84 1.64 24.58
C MET A 1 -23.67 1.53 24.21
N ALA A 2 -23.72 1.87 24.20
CA ALA A 2 -23.16 1.65 23.45
C ALA A 2 -23.13 1.69 23.05
N LYS A 3 -23.16 2.03 22.92
CA LYS A 3 -22.84 1.94 22.21
C LYS A 3 -22.55 2.13 21.82
N MET A 4 -22.64 2.59 22.01
CA MET A 4 -22.09 2.64 21.37
C MET A 4 -21.81 2.79 21.05
N THR A 5 -22.05 3.16 21.33
CA THR A 5 -21.50 3.12 20.76
C THR A 5 -21.17 3.22 20.49
N ASP A 6 -21.29 3.52 20.77
CA ASP A 6 -20.62 3.49 20.26
C ASP A 6 -20.18 3.71 19.88
N GLY A 7 -20.25 3.96 20.22
CA GLY A 7 -19.51 4.14 19.54
C GLY A 7 -19.14 4.51 19.47
N ARG A 8 -19.09 4.74 19.55
CA ARG A 8 -18.51 4.99 19.24
C ARG A 8 -17.74 4.99 19.20
N LYS A 9 -17.76 5.07 19.34
CA LYS A 9 -16.92 5.06 19.07
C LYS A 9 -16.11 4.98 18.84
N GLY A 10 -16.01 4.97 19.04
CA GLY A 10 -15.07 5.14 18.64
C GLY A 10 -14.65 4.99 18.34
N ASN A 11 -14.46 5.03 18.01
CA ASN A 11 -13.96 5.23 17.37
C ASN A 11 -13.51 5.03 16.64
N GLY A 12 -14.05 4.97 16.24
CA GLY A 12 -12.85 4.55 16.01
C GLY A 12 -11.97 5.09 14.94
N SER A 13 -10.73 4.62 14.95
CA SER A 13 -9.72 5.04 14.00
C SER A 13 -10.08 4.65 12.56
N SER A 14 -10.96 3.66 12.38
CA SER A 14 -11.35 3.25 11.03
C SER A 14 -12.08 4.36 10.26
N ASP A 15 -12.69 5.28 10.97
CA ASP A 15 -13.37 6.42 10.33
C ASP A 15 -12.39 7.38 9.67
N GLN A 16 -11.11 7.30 10.02
CA GLN A 16 -10.09 8.21 9.52
C GLN A 16 -9.32 7.64 8.33
N LYS A 17 -9.55 6.39 8.00
CA LYS A 17 -8.82 5.77 6.91
C LYS A 17 -9.27 6.32 5.56
N ARG A 18 -8.30 6.48 4.68
CA ARG A 18 -8.51 6.95 3.30
C ARG A 18 -8.26 5.79 2.35
N LYS A 19 -9.05 5.72 1.31
CA LYS A 19 -8.85 4.71 0.26
C LYS A 19 -7.76 5.21 -0.68
N GLU A 20 -6.63 4.54 -0.66
CA GLU A 20 -5.47 4.91 -1.47
C GLU A 20 -5.28 3.89 -2.59
N SER A 21 -5.12 4.38 -3.80
CA SER A 21 -4.91 3.52 -4.97
C SER A 21 -3.43 3.36 -5.22
N PHE A 22 -3.02 2.13 -5.49
CA PHE A 22 -1.64 1.79 -5.86
C PHE A 22 -1.69 1.11 -7.22
N THR A 23 -0.88 1.60 -8.15
CA THR A 23 -0.88 1.09 -9.51
C THR A 23 0.54 0.87 -9.99
N TYR A 24 0.77 -0.25 -10.66
CA TYR A 24 2.07 -0.58 -11.23
C TYR A 24 1.86 -1.15 -12.63
N PHE A 25 2.57 -0.58 -13.62
CA PHE A 25 2.45 -1.03 -15.00
C PHE A 25 3.43 -2.17 -15.25
N ALA A 26 2.89 -3.36 -15.54
CA ALA A 26 3.71 -4.55 -15.79
C ALA A 26 2.90 -5.52 -16.67
N PRO A 27 2.79 -5.24 -17.97
CA PRO A 27 1.87 -5.99 -18.84
C PRO A 27 2.23 -7.47 -18.99
N THR A 28 3.50 -7.82 -18.78
CA THR A 28 3.94 -9.21 -18.92
C THR A 28 4.15 -9.93 -17.59
N ALA A 29 3.93 -9.24 -16.48
CA ALA A 29 4.09 -9.87 -15.16
C ALA A 29 2.95 -10.85 -14.90
N GLU A 30 3.24 -11.84 -14.07
CA GLU A 30 2.24 -12.81 -13.64
C GLU A 30 1.74 -12.52 -12.22
N ASN A 31 2.51 -11.74 -11.45
CA ASN A 31 2.18 -11.51 -10.05
C ASN A 31 2.76 -10.17 -9.61
N VAL A 32 1.93 -9.31 -9.05
CA VAL A 32 2.39 -8.05 -8.48
C VAL A 32 1.80 -7.91 -7.08
N LEU A 33 2.68 -7.71 -6.10
CA LEU A 33 2.30 -7.57 -4.71
C LEU A 33 2.68 -6.18 -4.21
N LEU A 34 1.84 -5.62 -3.36
CA LEU A 34 2.14 -4.39 -2.63
C LEU A 34 2.61 -4.78 -1.24
N VAL A 35 3.77 -4.30 -0.85
CA VAL A 35 4.39 -4.64 0.42
C VAL A 35 4.81 -3.34 1.10
N GLY A 36 4.45 -3.16 2.36
CA GLY A 36 4.76 -1.94 3.07
C GLY A 36 4.60 -2.07 4.56
N ASP A 37 4.79 -0.98 5.28
CA ASP A 37 4.64 -0.98 6.73
C ASP A 37 3.20 -1.31 7.15
N PHE A 38 2.23 -1.03 6.29
CA PHE A 38 0.82 -1.34 6.55
C PHE A 38 0.47 -2.80 6.24
N THR A 39 1.40 -3.58 5.69
CA THR A 39 1.22 -5.01 5.45
C THR A 39 2.15 -5.84 6.34
N LYS A 40 2.84 -5.21 7.27
CA LYS A 40 3.94 -5.84 8.01
C LYS A 40 4.95 -6.43 7.04
N TRP A 41 5.21 -5.68 5.99
CA TRP A 41 6.11 -6.04 4.90
C TRP A 41 5.68 -7.36 4.27
N GLU A 42 6.53 -8.35 4.20
CA GLU A 42 6.20 -9.59 3.51
C GLU A 42 5.28 -10.52 4.28
N GLU A 43 4.88 -10.14 5.48
CA GLU A 43 4.01 -11.01 6.28
C GLU A 43 2.59 -11.07 5.71
N LYS A 44 2.06 -9.93 5.25
CA LYS A 44 0.69 -9.86 4.73
C LYS A 44 0.64 -9.02 3.45
N PRO A 45 1.34 -9.42 2.39
CA PRO A 45 1.36 -8.62 1.17
C PRO A 45 -0.02 -8.56 0.53
N ILE A 46 -0.26 -7.48 -0.21
CA ILE A 46 -1.54 -7.27 -0.88
C ILE A 46 -1.36 -7.56 -2.37
N ALA A 47 -2.12 -8.51 -2.88
CA ALA A 47 -2.06 -8.86 -4.30
C ALA A 47 -2.81 -7.81 -5.12
N LEU A 48 -2.18 -7.29 -6.15
CA LEU A 48 -2.82 -6.38 -7.08
C LEU A 48 -3.54 -7.17 -8.16
N LYS A 49 -4.52 -6.52 -8.79
CA LYS A 49 -5.28 -7.11 -9.89
C LYS A 49 -4.88 -6.47 -11.19
N LYS A 50 -4.69 -7.28 -12.21
CA LYS A 50 -4.29 -6.81 -13.52
C LYS A 50 -5.50 -6.30 -14.29
N THR A 51 -5.37 -5.13 -14.89
CA THR A 51 -6.39 -4.56 -15.76
C THR A 51 -6.06 -4.88 -17.22
N LYS A 52 -6.99 -4.52 -18.13
CA LYS A 52 -6.84 -4.85 -19.54
C LYS A 52 -5.64 -4.18 -20.20
N ASP A 53 -5.24 -3.02 -19.70
CA ASP A 53 -4.14 -2.26 -20.30
C ASP A 53 -2.79 -2.54 -19.66
N GLY A 54 -2.69 -3.63 -18.91
CA GLY A 54 -1.41 -4.05 -18.34
C GLY A 54 -1.04 -3.40 -17.04
N LYS A 55 -1.95 -2.65 -16.45
CA LYS A 55 -1.74 -2.05 -15.13
C LYS A 55 -2.24 -3.00 -14.05
N TRP A 56 -1.50 -3.02 -12.96
CA TRP A 56 -1.88 -3.78 -11.77
C TRP A 56 -2.30 -2.78 -10.71
N THR A 57 -3.44 -2.97 -10.07
CA THR A 57 -3.98 -1.97 -9.16
C THR A 57 -4.59 -2.61 -7.92
N ALA A 58 -4.57 -1.87 -6.83
CA ALA A 58 -5.26 -2.22 -5.59
C ALA A 58 -5.66 -0.93 -4.88
N THR A 59 -6.77 -0.99 -4.16
CA THR A 59 -7.20 0.11 -3.31
C THR A 59 -7.08 -0.36 -1.86
N VAL A 60 -6.38 0.42 -1.05
CA VAL A 60 -6.04 0.03 0.32
C VAL A 60 -6.46 1.13 1.26
N PRO A 61 -7.20 0.82 2.33
CA PRO A 61 -7.52 1.82 3.34
C PRO A 61 -6.31 2.07 4.23
N LEU A 62 -5.86 3.32 4.30
CA LEU A 62 -4.70 3.71 5.11
C LEU A 62 -5.06 4.89 5.99
N GLU A 63 -4.49 4.91 7.19
CA GLU A 63 -4.67 6.03 8.10
C GLU A 63 -3.85 7.23 7.62
N PRO A 64 -4.26 8.45 7.98
CA PRO A 64 -3.44 9.63 7.65
C PRO A 64 -2.03 9.49 8.20
N GLY A 65 -1.06 9.96 7.43
CA GLY A 65 0.34 9.89 7.81
C GLY A 65 1.19 9.38 6.68
N GLN A 66 2.43 9.02 7.00
CA GLN A 66 3.38 8.56 6.01
C GLN A 66 3.49 7.05 6.08
N HIS A 67 3.48 6.43 4.90
CA HIS A 67 3.56 4.97 4.78
C HIS A 67 4.65 4.61 3.78
N GLU A 68 5.54 3.70 4.15
CA GLU A 68 6.60 3.22 3.26
C GLU A 68 6.16 1.94 2.59
N TYR A 69 6.48 1.79 1.30
CA TYR A 69 6.04 0.64 0.54
C TYR A 69 6.94 0.39 -0.66
N ARG A 70 6.83 -0.82 -1.20
CA ARG A 70 7.46 -1.21 -2.45
C ARG A 70 6.55 -2.21 -3.15
N PHE A 71 6.83 -2.46 -4.43
CA PHE A 71 6.16 -3.54 -5.15
C PHE A 71 7.07 -4.74 -5.26
N LYS A 72 6.48 -5.92 -5.30
CA LYS A 72 7.21 -7.15 -5.57
C LYS A 72 6.60 -7.77 -6.82
N VAL A 73 7.35 -7.75 -7.92
CA VAL A 73 6.87 -8.14 -9.25
C VAL A 73 7.52 -9.44 -9.62
N ASP A 74 6.73 -10.51 -9.73
CA ASP A 74 7.21 -11.85 -10.02
C ASP A 74 8.38 -12.24 -9.11
N GLY A 75 8.26 -11.88 -7.83
CA GLY A 75 9.27 -12.19 -6.84
C GLY A 75 10.43 -11.21 -6.73
N GLU A 76 10.45 -10.16 -7.55
CA GLU A 76 11.53 -9.17 -7.52
C GLU A 76 11.06 -7.86 -6.96
N TRP A 77 11.91 -7.23 -6.15
CA TRP A 77 11.60 -5.94 -5.57
C TRP A 77 11.68 -4.84 -6.62
N ARG A 78 10.63 -4.01 -6.68
CA ARG A 78 10.55 -2.87 -7.58
C ARG A 78 10.00 -1.67 -6.84
N ASN A 79 10.49 -0.48 -7.19
CA ASN A 79 9.94 0.75 -6.66
C ASN A 79 8.90 1.31 -7.60
N ASP A 80 7.99 2.09 -7.03
CA ASP A 80 6.98 2.81 -7.80
C ASP A 80 7.66 3.97 -8.51
N ASP A 81 7.70 3.93 -9.84
CA ASP A 81 8.32 5.00 -10.62
C ASP A 81 7.62 6.33 -10.43
N GLY A 82 6.36 6.31 -10.03
CA GLY A 82 5.60 7.53 -9.82
C GLY A 82 5.73 8.13 -8.44
N CYS A 83 6.46 7.49 -7.53
CA CYS A 83 6.62 8.06 -6.19
C CYS A 83 7.71 9.12 -6.20
N ALA A 84 7.37 10.30 -5.65
CA ALA A 84 8.31 11.42 -5.61
C ALA A 84 9.20 11.39 -4.36
N TRP A 85 8.79 10.67 -3.34
CA TRP A 85 9.48 10.66 -2.06
C TRP A 85 9.98 9.26 -1.76
N ARG A 86 11.29 9.14 -1.51
CA ARG A 86 11.91 7.86 -1.19
C ARG A 86 12.76 7.99 0.05
N LYS A 87 12.82 6.92 0.83
CA LYS A 87 13.66 6.85 2.03
C LYS A 87 14.56 5.65 1.94
N PRO A 88 15.83 5.77 2.35
CA PRO A 88 16.73 4.61 2.38
C PRO A 88 16.23 3.58 3.38
N ASN A 89 16.44 2.30 3.05
CA ASN A 89 16.09 1.22 3.95
C ASN A 89 17.34 0.51 4.46
N ALA A 90 17.13 -0.48 5.35
CA ALA A 90 18.23 -1.16 6.02
C ALA A 90 19.05 -2.05 5.08
N PHE A 91 18.58 -2.27 3.84
CA PHE A 91 19.23 -3.19 2.90
C PHE A 91 19.98 -2.45 1.79
N GLY A 92 20.23 -1.14 1.97
CA GLY A 92 20.97 -0.37 0.98
C GLY A 92 20.16 0.04 -0.23
N GLN A 93 18.85 -0.08 -0.15
CA GLN A 93 17.93 0.32 -1.21
C GLN A 93 17.01 1.43 -0.69
N GLU A 94 15.97 1.74 -1.44
CA GLU A 94 15.03 2.79 -1.05
C GLU A 94 13.61 2.27 -1.06
N ASN A 95 12.80 2.73 -0.11
CA ASN A 95 11.36 2.51 -0.12
C ASN A 95 10.67 3.75 -0.65
N CYS A 96 9.55 3.57 -1.32
CA CYS A 96 8.68 4.68 -1.67
C CYS A 96 7.87 5.10 -0.44
N VAL A 97 7.52 6.38 -0.37
CA VAL A 97 6.72 6.91 0.72
C VAL A 97 5.45 7.52 0.15
N ARG A 98 4.31 7.10 0.68
CA ARG A 98 3.02 7.68 0.37
C ARG A 98 2.54 8.50 1.56
N GLU A 99 2.24 9.75 1.35
CA GLU A 99 1.63 10.58 2.38
C GLU A 99 0.12 10.55 2.20
N VAL A 100 -0.60 10.17 3.27
CA VAL A 100 -2.05 10.10 3.27
C VAL A 100 -2.57 11.25 4.11
N LYS A 101 -3.45 12.04 3.54
CA LYS A 101 -4.01 13.19 4.21
C LYS A 101 -5.35 12.86 4.83
#